data_577df9ffae518f04892316006b5393cf
#
_entry.id   577df9ffae518f04892316006b5393cf
#
_cell.length_a   1.000
_cell.length_b   1.000
_cell.length_c   1.000
_cell.angle_alpha   90.00
_cell.angle_beta   90.00
_cell.angle_gamma   90.00
#
_symmetry.space_group_name_H-M   'P 1'
#
loop_
_entity.id
_entity.type
_entity.pdbx_description
1 polymer ?
#
loop_
_entity_poly.entity_id
_entity_poly.type
_entity_poly.pdbx_seq_one_letter_code
_entity_poly.pdbx_strand_id
1 'polypeptide(L)'
;RGPFASWIRDARQQVRQGIEPSDENRQFYKLSAPKKLTIMLGGPLMNLFLGMLLILLALSGVGTMQSTMSVSKVYECIEADSAGNCPSGAPVSPAVTAGLLPGDTVNQVNGKPVLNWNEVIAGLSKNQTSQSMLGVVRDGANITLAITPSFIETQVFLESGAAALDAAGNKVTELRPILGIQLGSEMTPLSIEESVGF
;
A
#
# COMPACT_ATOMS: atom_id res chain seq x y z
N ARG A 1 -34.35 -42.62 -15.37
CA ARG A 1 -34.27 -41.77 -16.60
C ARG A 1 -34.80 -40.40 -16.21
N GLY A 2 -33.92 -39.42 -16.08
CA GLY A 2 -34.27 -38.09 -15.59
C GLY A 2 -35.10 -37.26 -16.60
N PRO A 3 -35.81 -36.22 -16.12
CA PRO A 3 -36.73 -35.41 -16.96
C PRO A 3 -36.05 -34.70 -18.15
N PHE A 4 -34.72 -34.57 -18.14
CA PHE A 4 -33.93 -33.92 -19.20
C PHE A 4 -33.30 -34.89 -20.20
N ALA A 5 -33.56 -36.20 -20.10
CA ALA A 5 -32.90 -37.19 -20.94
C ALA A 5 -33.26 -37.10 -22.44
N SER A 6 -34.46 -36.59 -22.77
CA SER A 6 -34.88 -36.31 -24.14
C SER A 6 -34.11 -35.11 -24.72
N TRP A 7 -34.05 -34.02 -24.01
CA TRP A 7 -33.34 -32.80 -24.40
C TRP A 7 -31.85 -33.02 -24.64
N ILE A 8 -31.22 -33.82 -23.80
CA ILE A 8 -29.82 -34.20 -23.97
C ILE A 8 -29.61 -35.07 -25.24
N ARG A 9 -30.58 -35.93 -25.56
CA ARG A 9 -30.50 -36.73 -26.78
C ARG A 9 -30.68 -35.89 -28.04
N ASP A 10 -31.66 -34.99 -28.04
CA ASP A 10 -31.95 -34.10 -29.16
C ASP A 10 -30.79 -33.13 -29.42
N ALA A 11 -30.21 -32.55 -28.37
CA ALA A 11 -29.02 -31.71 -28.48
C ALA A 11 -27.81 -32.49 -29.05
N ARG A 12 -27.60 -33.75 -28.61
CA ARG A 12 -26.56 -34.59 -29.16
C ARG A 12 -26.79 -34.97 -30.64
N GLN A 13 -28.04 -35.15 -31.07
CA GLN A 13 -28.35 -35.43 -32.46
C GLN A 13 -28.09 -34.22 -33.35
N GLN A 14 -28.51 -33.01 -32.93
CA GLN A 14 -28.23 -31.78 -33.65
C GLN A 14 -26.72 -31.53 -33.83
N VAL A 15 -25.94 -31.73 -32.79
CA VAL A 15 -24.48 -31.58 -32.88
C VAL A 15 -23.86 -32.60 -33.85
N ARG A 16 -24.38 -33.83 -33.90
CA ARG A 16 -23.86 -34.87 -34.80
C ARG A 16 -24.16 -34.60 -36.28
N GLN A 17 -25.28 -33.95 -36.60
CA GLN A 17 -25.66 -33.66 -37.97
C GLN A 17 -24.79 -32.60 -38.67
N GLY A 18 -24.04 -31.80 -37.89
CA GLY A 18 -23.13 -30.77 -38.44
C GLY A 18 -21.66 -31.19 -38.46
N ILE A 19 -21.33 -32.43 -38.13
CA ILE A 19 -19.92 -32.87 -38.00
C ILE A 19 -19.54 -33.73 -39.21
N GLU A 20 -18.51 -33.31 -39.96
CA GLU A 20 -17.93 -34.14 -41.03
C GLU A 20 -17.33 -35.44 -40.44
N PRO A 21 -17.37 -36.55 -41.17
CA PRO A 21 -16.80 -37.82 -40.74
C PRO A 21 -15.32 -37.74 -40.37
N SER A 22 -14.57 -36.83 -40.98
CA SER A 22 -13.15 -36.55 -40.70
C SER A 22 -12.90 -35.99 -39.32
N ASP A 23 -13.89 -35.26 -38.75
CA ASP A 23 -13.76 -34.56 -37.47
C ASP A 23 -14.38 -35.35 -36.30
N GLU A 24 -14.92 -36.52 -36.55
CA GLU A 24 -15.56 -37.33 -35.49
C GLU A 24 -14.64 -37.67 -34.33
N ASN A 25 -13.33 -37.85 -34.56
CA ASN A 25 -12.35 -38.15 -33.54
C ASN A 25 -11.77 -36.91 -32.82
N ARG A 26 -12.05 -35.73 -33.35
CA ARG A 26 -11.59 -34.45 -32.78
C ARG A 26 -12.59 -33.83 -31.80
N GLN A 27 -13.70 -34.50 -31.55
CA GLN A 27 -14.73 -33.99 -30.64
C GLN A 27 -14.22 -33.94 -29.19
N PHE A 28 -14.53 -32.87 -28.49
CA PHE A 28 -14.04 -32.60 -27.12
C PHE A 28 -14.26 -33.79 -26.16
N TYR A 29 -15.43 -34.45 -26.23
CA TYR A 29 -15.73 -35.54 -25.30
C TYR A 29 -14.90 -36.84 -25.59
N LYS A 30 -14.36 -36.97 -26.79
CA LYS A 30 -13.49 -38.10 -27.19
C LYS A 30 -12.02 -37.86 -26.84
N LEU A 31 -11.64 -36.60 -26.51
CA LEU A 31 -10.26 -36.29 -26.17
C LEU A 31 -9.83 -36.94 -24.86
N SER A 32 -8.55 -37.27 -24.75
CA SER A 32 -7.95 -37.75 -23.49
C SER A 32 -8.04 -36.69 -22.39
N ALA A 33 -8.09 -37.11 -21.14
CA ALA A 33 -8.21 -36.24 -19.98
C ALA A 33 -7.21 -35.07 -19.97
N PRO A 34 -5.90 -35.27 -20.25
CA PRO A 34 -4.96 -34.12 -20.27
C PRO A 34 -5.27 -33.10 -21.35
N LYS A 35 -5.71 -33.54 -22.55
CA LYS A 35 -6.10 -32.60 -23.62
C LYS A 35 -7.34 -31.78 -23.26
N LYS A 36 -8.32 -32.39 -22.61
CA LYS A 36 -9.49 -31.69 -22.08
C LYS A 36 -9.09 -30.63 -21.04
N LEU A 37 -8.21 -31.01 -20.13
CA LEU A 37 -7.71 -30.11 -19.09
C LEU A 37 -6.97 -28.90 -19.71
N THR A 38 -6.11 -29.12 -20.68
CA THR A 38 -5.38 -28.05 -21.37
C THR A 38 -6.34 -27.07 -22.07
N ILE A 39 -7.38 -27.59 -22.76
CA ILE A 39 -8.36 -26.72 -23.42
C ILE A 39 -9.17 -25.92 -22.38
N MET A 40 -9.61 -26.55 -21.30
CA MET A 40 -10.41 -25.89 -20.26
C MET A 40 -9.59 -24.86 -19.46
N LEU A 41 -8.31 -25.12 -19.21
CA LEU A 41 -7.43 -24.20 -18.47
C LEU A 41 -6.80 -23.12 -19.35
N GLY A 42 -6.77 -23.32 -20.68
CA GLY A 42 -6.11 -22.38 -21.60
C GLY A 42 -6.62 -20.95 -21.48
N GLY A 43 -7.94 -20.76 -21.41
CA GLY A 43 -8.55 -19.44 -21.23
C GLY A 43 -8.21 -18.79 -19.88
N PRO A 44 -8.51 -19.45 -18.75
CA PRO A 44 -8.17 -18.92 -17.41
C PRO A 44 -6.68 -18.66 -17.22
N LEU A 45 -5.80 -19.56 -17.67
CA LEU A 45 -4.36 -19.38 -17.56
C LEU A 45 -3.85 -18.20 -18.41
N MET A 46 -4.39 -18.02 -19.62
CA MET A 46 -4.02 -16.88 -20.47
C MET A 46 -4.45 -15.55 -19.84
N ASN A 47 -5.65 -15.49 -19.25
CA ASN A 47 -6.11 -14.32 -18.53
C ASN A 47 -5.25 -14.02 -17.29
N LEU A 48 -4.86 -15.05 -16.55
CA LEU A 48 -3.95 -14.90 -15.41
C LEU A 48 -2.60 -14.36 -15.86
N PHE A 49 -2.02 -14.94 -16.91
CA PHE A 49 -0.75 -14.48 -17.47
C PHE A 49 -0.82 -13.03 -17.97
N LEU A 50 -1.88 -12.68 -18.71
CA LEU A 50 -2.09 -11.31 -19.19
C LEU A 50 -2.28 -10.33 -18.04
N GLY A 51 -3.07 -10.71 -17.02
CA GLY A 51 -3.26 -9.89 -15.81
C GLY A 51 -1.95 -9.64 -15.07
N MET A 52 -1.15 -10.70 -14.86
CA MET A 52 0.16 -10.58 -14.24
C MET A 52 1.11 -9.68 -15.06
N LEU A 53 1.12 -9.85 -16.38
CA LEU A 53 1.93 -9.01 -17.27
C LEU A 53 1.54 -7.53 -17.17
N LEU A 54 0.23 -7.23 -17.19
CA LEU A 54 -0.27 -5.86 -17.07
C LEU A 54 0.06 -5.24 -15.71
N ILE A 55 -0.02 -6.01 -14.62
CA ILE A 55 0.37 -5.53 -13.29
C ILE A 55 1.86 -5.21 -13.25
N LEU A 56 2.72 -6.09 -13.77
CA LEU A 56 4.16 -5.86 -13.83
C LEU A 56 4.48 -4.59 -14.65
N LEU A 57 3.84 -4.41 -15.80
CA LEU A 57 4.02 -3.21 -16.62
C LEU A 57 3.54 -1.95 -15.92
N ALA A 58 2.42 -2.02 -15.19
CA ALA A 58 1.90 -0.89 -14.42
C ALA A 58 2.84 -0.51 -13.27
N LEU A 59 3.30 -1.48 -12.49
CA LEU A 59 4.21 -1.23 -11.35
C LEU A 59 5.58 -0.73 -11.80
N SER A 60 6.11 -1.28 -12.91
CA SER A 60 7.41 -0.86 -13.45
C SER A 60 7.35 0.46 -14.23
N GLY A 61 6.20 0.77 -14.85
CA GLY A 61 6.05 1.98 -15.68
C GLY A 61 5.49 3.18 -14.91
N VAL A 62 4.44 2.98 -14.13
CA VAL A 62 3.79 4.05 -13.35
C VAL A 62 4.39 4.14 -11.95
N GLY A 63 4.73 3.00 -11.35
CA GLY A 63 5.26 2.91 -10.00
C GLY A 63 4.19 2.95 -8.91
N THR A 64 4.67 3.06 -7.67
CA THR A 64 3.85 3.20 -6.47
C THR A 64 4.09 4.54 -5.81
N MET A 65 3.07 5.08 -5.15
CA MET A 65 3.19 6.29 -4.35
C MET A 65 4.03 5.99 -3.11
N GLN A 66 5.18 6.66 -2.98
CA GLN A 66 6.01 6.58 -1.79
C GLN A 66 6.09 7.93 -1.11
N SER A 67 6.04 7.92 0.23
CA SER A 67 6.25 9.14 1.02
C SER A 67 7.72 9.53 0.95
N THR A 68 7.98 10.78 0.59
CA THR A 68 9.32 11.36 0.60
C THR A 68 9.67 11.89 1.99
N MET A 69 10.95 12.18 2.21
CA MET A 69 11.42 12.86 3.42
C MET A 69 11.16 14.37 3.40
N SER A 70 10.55 14.87 2.32
CA SER A 70 10.22 16.29 2.15
C SER A 70 8.90 16.62 2.81
N VAL A 71 8.82 17.77 3.46
CA VAL A 71 7.60 18.35 4.04
C VAL A 71 6.82 19.05 2.95
N SER A 72 5.63 18.58 2.61
CA SER A 72 4.76 19.22 1.62
C SER A 72 3.87 20.30 2.24
N LYS A 73 3.42 20.10 3.49
CA LYS A 73 2.58 21.05 4.20
C LYS A 73 2.89 21.02 5.70
N VAL A 74 2.81 22.16 6.33
CA VAL A 74 2.87 22.33 7.79
C VAL A 74 1.51 22.83 8.25
N TYR A 75 0.93 22.11 9.21
CA TYR A 75 -0.36 22.49 9.83
C TYR A 75 -0.13 23.38 11.02
N GLU A 76 -0.96 24.38 11.20
CA GLU A 76 -0.86 25.33 12.32
C GLU A 76 -1.16 24.67 13.67
N CYS A 77 -2.02 23.65 13.69
CA CYS A 77 -2.40 22.93 14.89
C CYS A 77 -2.33 21.42 14.69
N ILE A 78 -2.33 20.65 15.79
CA ILE A 78 -2.27 19.18 15.77
C ILE A 78 -3.59 18.57 15.30
N GLU A 79 -4.73 19.22 15.61
CA GLU A 79 -6.09 18.76 15.31
C GLU A 79 -6.67 19.41 14.04
N ALA A 80 -5.81 19.77 13.08
CA ALA A 80 -6.26 20.33 11.82
C ALA A 80 -7.12 19.32 11.04
N ASP A 81 -8.20 19.80 10.44
CA ASP A 81 -9.02 19.03 9.52
C ASP A 81 -8.27 18.76 8.19
N SER A 82 -8.87 17.99 7.29
CA SER A 82 -8.29 17.67 5.98
C SER A 82 -8.04 18.91 5.09
N ALA A 83 -8.77 20.01 5.33
CA ALA A 83 -8.57 21.29 4.66
C ALA A 83 -7.45 22.13 5.33
N GLY A 84 -7.07 21.80 6.56
CA GLY A 84 -6.03 22.46 7.35
C GLY A 84 -6.58 23.52 8.30
N ASN A 85 -7.90 23.54 8.56
CA ASN A 85 -8.50 24.45 9.51
C ASN A 85 -8.30 23.95 10.93
N CYS A 86 -7.99 24.86 11.84
CA CYS A 86 -7.80 24.55 13.24
C CYS A 86 -9.06 24.88 14.06
N PRO A 87 -9.53 23.95 14.92
CA PRO A 87 -10.58 24.25 15.89
C PRO A 87 -10.13 25.35 16.85
N SER A 88 -11.08 26.10 17.40
CA SER A 88 -10.80 27.12 18.41
C SER A 88 -10.18 26.49 19.66
N GLY A 89 -8.98 26.95 20.06
CA GLY A 89 -8.26 26.40 21.21
C GLY A 89 -7.40 25.17 20.94
N ALA A 90 -7.29 24.73 19.67
CA ALA A 90 -6.40 23.62 19.33
C ALA A 90 -4.92 23.98 19.62
N PRO A 91 -4.12 23.02 20.13
CA PRO A 91 -2.71 23.26 20.42
C PRO A 91 -1.93 23.48 19.13
N VAL A 92 -1.02 24.47 19.16
CA VAL A 92 -0.12 24.78 18.05
C VAL A 92 0.75 23.57 17.71
N SER A 93 0.98 23.34 16.43
CA SER A 93 1.77 22.18 16.01
C SER A 93 3.26 22.34 16.38
N PRO A 94 3.93 21.25 16.78
CA PRO A 94 5.37 21.25 17.03
C PRO A 94 6.20 21.75 15.84
N ALA A 95 5.76 21.45 14.63
CA ALA A 95 6.44 21.88 13.41
C ALA A 95 6.47 23.40 13.25
N VAL A 96 5.34 24.07 13.51
CA VAL A 96 5.27 25.55 13.49
C VAL A 96 6.17 26.14 14.57
N THR A 97 6.10 25.61 15.79
CA THR A 97 6.91 26.09 16.91
C THR A 97 8.41 25.90 16.67
N ALA A 98 8.81 24.83 15.98
CA ALA A 98 10.20 24.58 15.59
C ALA A 98 10.66 25.40 14.36
N GLY A 99 9.75 26.05 13.65
CA GLY A 99 10.06 26.78 12.43
C GLY A 99 10.29 25.90 11.20
N LEU A 100 9.67 24.71 11.17
CA LEU A 100 9.68 23.84 9.99
C LEU A 100 8.84 24.47 8.88
N LEU A 101 9.30 24.39 7.64
CA LEU A 101 8.64 24.97 6.48
C LEU A 101 8.32 23.93 5.41
N PRO A 102 7.30 24.18 4.57
CA PRO A 102 7.12 23.39 3.35
C PRO A 102 8.37 23.47 2.47
N GLY A 103 8.79 22.33 1.91
CA GLY A 103 10.03 22.19 1.13
C GLY A 103 11.22 21.69 1.94
N ASP A 104 11.18 21.71 3.27
CA ASP A 104 12.23 21.12 4.10
C ASP A 104 12.32 19.62 3.87
N THR A 105 13.53 19.10 3.72
CA THR A 105 13.79 17.66 3.65
C THR A 105 14.47 17.20 4.93
N VAL A 106 13.84 16.32 5.68
CA VAL A 106 14.40 15.77 6.92
C VAL A 106 15.50 14.78 6.60
N ASN A 107 16.68 14.95 7.18
CA ASN A 107 17.84 14.09 6.96
C ASN A 107 18.49 13.55 8.25
N GLN A 108 18.19 14.13 9.42
CA GLN A 108 18.75 13.70 10.67
C GLN A 108 17.77 13.86 11.83
N VAL A 109 17.88 12.97 12.84
CA VAL A 109 17.20 13.11 14.14
C VAL A 109 18.24 12.88 15.25
N ASN A 110 18.38 13.86 16.14
CA ASN A 110 19.35 13.83 17.26
C ASN A 110 20.79 13.49 16.81
N GLY A 111 21.22 14.08 15.67
CA GLY A 111 22.53 13.89 15.08
C GLY A 111 22.72 12.56 14.33
N LYS A 112 21.70 11.71 14.26
CA LYS A 112 21.74 10.46 13.49
C LYS A 112 21.06 10.65 12.15
N PRO A 113 21.70 10.23 11.04
CA PRO A 113 21.07 10.26 9.73
C PRO A 113 19.87 9.33 9.69
N VAL A 114 18.83 9.72 8.96
CA VAL A 114 17.59 8.96 8.76
C VAL A 114 17.30 8.86 7.26
N LEU A 115 16.85 7.69 6.83
CA LEU A 115 16.59 7.38 5.43
C LEU A 115 15.08 7.29 5.11
N ASN A 116 14.27 7.07 6.13
CA ASN A 116 12.83 6.93 5.99
C ASN A 116 12.10 7.52 7.20
N TRP A 117 10.81 7.75 7.02
CA TRP A 117 9.99 8.39 8.05
C TRP A 117 9.82 7.54 9.32
N ASN A 118 9.88 6.22 9.20
CA ASN A 118 9.81 5.33 10.38
C ASN A 118 11.01 5.54 11.32
N GLU A 119 12.19 5.79 10.77
CA GLU A 119 13.39 6.12 11.55
C GLU A 119 13.27 7.47 12.25
N VAL A 120 12.62 8.46 11.60
CA VAL A 120 12.30 9.75 12.23
C VAL A 120 11.39 9.53 13.44
N ILE A 121 10.28 8.81 13.25
CA ILE A 121 9.34 8.48 14.32
C ILE A 121 10.06 7.75 15.46
N ALA A 122 10.85 6.71 15.14
CA ALA A 122 11.60 5.95 16.14
C ALA A 122 12.64 6.81 16.90
N GLY A 123 13.26 7.76 16.21
CA GLY A 123 14.21 8.70 16.81
C GLY A 123 13.54 9.68 17.77
N LEU A 124 12.36 10.17 17.42
CA LEU A 124 11.57 11.09 18.25
C LEU A 124 10.90 10.38 19.43
N SER A 125 10.44 9.13 19.23
CA SER A 125 9.77 8.35 20.29
C SER A 125 10.69 8.03 21.48
N LYS A 126 12.01 8.02 21.27
CA LYS A 126 12.99 7.75 22.36
C LYS A 126 13.03 8.86 23.41
N ASN A 127 12.65 10.08 23.07
CA ASN A 127 12.72 11.26 23.93
C ASN A 127 11.33 11.88 24.12
N GLN A 128 10.43 11.13 24.78
CA GLN A 128 9.03 11.55 24.92
C GLN A 128 8.82 12.85 25.68
N THR A 129 9.73 13.21 26.57
CA THR A 129 9.61 14.39 27.44
C THR A 129 10.63 15.49 27.13
N SER A 130 11.52 15.28 26.17
CA SER A 130 12.65 16.16 25.88
C SER A 130 12.60 16.70 24.46
N GLN A 131 13.20 17.88 24.31
CA GLN A 131 13.43 18.46 22.99
C GLN A 131 14.35 17.56 22.17
N SER A 132 14.00 17.35 20.91
CA SER A 132 14.80 16.62 19.92
C SER A 132 15.37 17.58 18.88
N MET A 133 16.52 17.25 18.34
CA MET A 133 17.15 18.01 17.24
C MET A 133 16.81 17.36 15.90
N LEU A 134 16.14 18.11 15.04
CA LEU A 134 15.78 17.69 13.71
C LEU A 134 16.71 18.38 12.69
N GLY A 135 17.51 17.60 11.96
CA GLY A 135 18.28 18.08 10.84
C GLY A 135 17.43 18.13 9.59
N VAL A 136 17.41 19.27 8.93
CA VAL A 136 16.67 19.47 7.68
C VAL A 136 17.55 20.13 6.64
N VAL A 137 17.28 19.83 5.36
CA VAL A 137 17.87 20.56 4.21
C VAL A 137 16.81 21.53 3.72
N ARG A 138 17.14 22.82 3.75
CA ARG A 138 16.32 23.94 3.24
C ARG A 138 17.16 24.73 2.23
N ASP A 139 16.69 24.85 0.99
CA ASP A 139 17.38 25.54 -0.09
C ASP A 139 18.86 25.11 -0.27
N GLY A 140 19.12 23.80 -0.07
CA GLY A 140 20.46 23.21 -0.14
C GLY A 140 21.33 23.39 1.10
N ALA A 141 20.89 24.14 2.11
CA ALA A 141 21.60 24.33 3.36
C ALA A 141 21.11 23.36 4.45
N ASN A 142 22.06 22.81 5.22
CA ASN A 142 21.72 21.99 6.40
C ASN A 142 21.39 22.91 7.58
N ILE A 143 20.20 22.78 8.13
CA ILE A 143 19.70 23.53 9.27
C ILE A 143 19.32 22.53 10.38
N THR A 144 19.59 22.88 11.63
CA THR A 144 19.15 22.09 12.77
C THR A 144 18.05 22.84 13.50
N LEU A 145 16.89 22.20 13.64
CA LEU A 145 15.72 22.75 14.33
C LEU A 145 15.51 21.98 15.64
N ALA A 146 15.25 22.73 16.70
CA ALA A 146 14.87 22.14 17.99
C ALA A 146 13.35 21.93 18.00
N ILE A 147 12.91 20.69 18.12
CA ILE A 147 11.51 20.30 18.07
C ILE A 147 11.10 19.53 19.31
N THR A 148 9.95 19.87 19.87
CA THR A 148 9.34 19.10 20.96
C THR A 148 8.07 18.44 20.40
N PRO A 149 8.11 17.14 20.06
CA PRO A 149 6.97 16.46 19.48
C PRO A 149 5.82 16.36 20.49
N SER A 150 4.59 16.47 20.00
CA SER A 150 3.41 16.07 20.77
C SER A 150 3.18 14.57 20.58
N PHE A 151 2.58 13.91 21.58
CA PHE A 151 2.32 12.48 21.54
C PHE A 151 0.82 12.24 21.60
N ILE A 152 0.36 11.32 20.76
CA ILE A 152 -1.01 10.80 20.80
C ILE A 152 -0.99 9.30 21.02
N GLU A 153 -1.99 8.82 21.73
CA GLU A 153 -2.25 7.39 21.84
C GLU A 153 -2.86 6.89 20.52
N THR A 154 -2.17 5.98 19.88
CA THR A 154 -2.61 5.35 18.64
C THR A 154 -2.78 3.86 18.88
N GLN A 155 -3.88 3.29 18.38
CA GLN A 155 -4.11 1.86 18.47
C GLN A 155 -3.11 1.09 17.60
N VAL A 156 -2.52 0.04 18.18
CA VAL A 156 -1.63 -0.87 17.47
C VAL A 156 -2.46 -1.86 16.65
N PHE A 157 -2.09 -2.03 15.38
CA PHE A 157 -2.68 -3.04 14.51
C PHE A 157 -1.64 -4.10 14.16
N LEU A 158 -2.09 -5.36 14.10
CA LEU A 158 -1.29 -6.49 13.62
C LEU A 158 -1.15 -6.41 12.08
N GLU A 159 -0.21 -7.14 11.53
CA GLU A 159 -0.03 -7.24 10.06
C GLU A 159 -1.31 -7.72 9.33
N SER A 160 -2.16 -8.48 10.01
CA SER A 160 -3.49 -8.90 9.52
C SER A 160 -4.52 -7.78 9.44
N GLY A 161 -4.21 -6.56 9.89
CA GLY A 161 -5.14 -5.43 10.00
C GLY A 161 -6.07 -5.50 11.22
N ALA A 162 -5.97 -6.54 12.04
CA ALA A 162 -6.73 -6.65 13.28
C ALA A 162 -6.10 -5.79 14.39
N ALA A 163 -6.94 -5.24 15.28
CA ALA A 163 -6.46 -4.52 16.46
C ALA A 163 -5.66 -5.45 17.37
N ALA A 164 -4.48 -5.03 17.81
CA ALA A 164 -3.74 -5.74 18.83
C ALA A 164 -4.48 -5.64 20.17
N LEU A 165 -4.65 -6.78 20.85
CA LEU A 165 -5.29 -6.86 22.15
C LEU A 165 -4.30 -7.38 23.18
N ASP A 166 -4.40 -6.87 24.41
CA ASP A 166 -3.64 -7.40 25.55
C ASP A 166 -4.24 -8.74 26.07
N ALA A 167 -3.61 -9.33 27.04
CA ALA A 167 -4.07 -10.58 27.66
C ALA A 167 -5.48 -10.48 28.33
N ALA A 168 -5.95 -9.26 28.62
CA ALA A 168 -7.25 -8.98 29.19
C ALA A 168 -8.32 -8.62 28.12
N GLY A 169 -7.93 -8.57 26.83
CA GLY A 169 -8.80 -8.24 25.72
C GLY A 169 -8.97 -6.74 25.45
N ASN A 170 -8.17 -5.88 26.10
CA ASN A 170 -8.20 -4.45 25.83
C ASN A 170 -7.34 -4.12 24.60
N LYS A 171 -7.68 -3.03 23.92
CA LYS A 171 -6.89 -2.53 22.80
C LYS A 171 -5.51 -2.05 23.25
N VAL A 172 -4.47 -2.55 22.62
CA VAL A 172 -3.10 -2.07 22.84
C VAL A 172 -2.93 -0.73 22.14
N THR A 173 -2.51 0.30 22.88
CA THR A 173 -2.17 1.62 22.36
C THR A 173 -0.69 1.89 22.52
N GLU A 174 -0.12 2.65 21.61
CA GLU A 174 1.24 3.18 21.70
C GLU A 174 1.23 4.70 21.55
N LEU A 175 2.18 5.36 22.21
CA LEU A 175 2.38 6.79 22.05
C LEU A 175 3.18 7.05 20.77
N ARG A 176 2.56 7.70 19.80
CA ARG A 176 3.21 8.12 18.55
C ARG A 176 3.47 9.62 18.54
N PRO A 177 4.70 10.04 18.16
CA PRO A 177 4.99 11.45 18.01
C PRO A 177 4.24 12.06 16.82
N ILE A 178 3.65 13.22 17.04
CA ILE A 178 3.03 14.06 16.02
C ILE A 178 3.80 15.37 15.91
N LEU A 179 4.06 15.79 14.68
CA LEU A 179 4.72 17.07 14.38
C LEU A 179 3.76 18.09 13.77
N GLY A 180 2.63 17.66 13.22
CA GLY A 180 1.69 18.51 12.47
C GLY A 180 2.21 18.86 11.07
N ILE A 181 2.70 17.86 10.35
CA ILE A 181 3.17 17.98 8.96
C ILE A 181 2.49 16.98 8.05
N GLN A 182 2.49 17.29 6.76
CA GLN A 182 2.21 16.36 5.68
C GLN A 182 3.50 16.13 4.90
N LEU A 183 3.82 14.87 4.66
CA LEU A 183 4.96 14.50 3.81
C LEU A 183 4.60 14.65 2.34
N GLY A 184 5.59 14.96 1.54
CA GLY A 184 5.49 14.84 0.11
C GLY A 184 5.31 13.37 -0.31
N SER A 185 4.71 13.16 -1.45
CA SER A 185 4.60 11.85 -2.07
C SER A 185 5.13 11.93 -3.50
N GLU A 186 5.88 10.95 -3.89
CA GLU A 186 6.44 10.82 -5.23
C GLU A 186 6.08 9.43 -5.80
N MET A 187 5.80 9.40 -7.10
CA MET A 187 5.64 8.12 -7.80
C MET A 187 7.01 7.57 -8.15
N THR A 188 7.38 6.48 -7.49
CA THR A 188 8.65 5.81 -7.74
C THR A 188 8.38 4.48 -8.46
N PRO A 189 8.87 4.31 -9.71
CA PRO A 189 8.80 3.02 -10.39
C PRO A 189 9.51 1.95 -9.56
N LEU A 190 8.85 0.81 -9.37
CA LEU A 190 9.47 -0.34 -8.72
C LEU A 190 10.43 -1.02 -9.68
N SER A 191 11.60 -1.42 -9.18
CA SER A 191 12.47 -2.32 -9.94
C SER A 191 11.76 -3.67 -10.17
N ILE A 192 12.13 -4.36 -11.25
CA ILE A 192 11.54 -5.69 -11.55
C ILE A 192 11.79 -6.66 -10.40
N GLU A 193 12.94 -6.54 -9.73
CA GLU A 193 13.27 -7.38 -8.56
C GLU A 193 12.33 -7.10 -7.38
N GLU A 194 12.00 -5.85 -7.10
CA GLU A 194 11.07 -5.46 -6.04
C GLU A 194 9.61 -5.78 -6.39
N SER A 195 9.24 -5.76 -7.68
CA SER A 195 7.88 -6.08 -8.12
C SER A 195 7.57 -7.57 -8.14
N VAL A 196 8.58 -8.45 -8.10
CA VAL A 196 8.46 -9.93 -8.10
C VAL A 196 8.84 -10.53 -6.76
N GLY A 197 9.50 -9.77 -5.87
CA GLY A 197 9.90 -10.22 -4.55
C GLY A 197 8.73 -10.26 -3.57
N PHE A 198 8.13 -11.45 -3.45
CA PHE A 198 7.32 -11.87 -2.32
C PHE A 198 8.14 -12.78 -1.43
#